data_d8605753bedefb05318a5d1b0bab1e2c
#
_entry.id   d8605753bedefb05318a5d1b0bab1e2c
#
_cell.length_a   1.000
_cell.length_b   1.000
_cell.length_c   1.000
_cell.angle_alpha   90.00
_cell.angle_beta   90.00
_cell.angle_gamma   90.00
#
_symmetry.space_group_name_H-M   'P 1'
#
loop_
_entity.id
_entity.type
_entity.pdbx_description
1 polymer ?
#
loop_
_entity_poly.entity_id
_entity_poly.type
_entity_poly.pdbx_seq_one_letter_code
_entity_poly.pdbx_strand_id
1 'polypeptide(L)'
;LTAYLADHLMKEIEGQGAEYRRDVLKKYRDFASSSADFPLRAFRSRHSAATEAVGYGKTLMGFHMLRQQMGDDAFRQALGFFYKTYRGQRASFSDVQSVFEKFSGQDLGRFFDEWTNRTGAADLQLASVKVTQQDKRYTVSGEIRQQLEVPVVVATAAGPVITKVRSRDPVTPFSIETTSAPQVVAVDPAFDVFRILDPRETAPSIGQIFGASEVLAVLP
;
A
#
# COMPACT_ATOMS: atom_id res chain seq x y z
N LEU A 1 2.96 -13.86 -5.89
CA LEU A 1 2.85 -14.58 -4.62
C LEU A 1 4.22 -14.91 -4.03
N THR A 2 5.19 -15.41 -4.82
CA THR A 2 6.54 -15.76 -4.34
C THR A 2 7.24 -14.57 -3.67
N ALA A 3 7.25 -13.40 -4.31
CA ALA A 3 7.85 -12.19 -3.74
C ALA A 3 7.20 -11.80 -2.39
N TYR A 4 5.89 -12.02 -2.23
CA TYR A 4 5.23 -11.77 -0.96
C TYR A 4 5.68 -12.76 0.13
N LEU A 5 5.71 -14.06 -0.18
CA LEU A 5 6.00 -15.11 0.81
C LEU A 5 7.50 -15.24 1.12
N ALA A 6 8.37 -15.18 0.10
CA ALA A 6 9.80 -15.42 0.27
C ALA A 6 10.58 -14.16 0.66
N ASP A 7 10.20 -13.00 0.11
CA ASP A 7 10.96 -11.76 0.34
C ASP A 7 10.31 -10.92 1.44
N HIS A 8 9.06 -10.47 1.22
CA HIS A 8 8.39 -9.55 2.13
C HIS A 8 8.13 -10.17 3.51
N LEU A 9 7.59 -11.39 3.56
CA LEU A 9 7.23 -12.01 4.84
C LEU A 9 8.47 -12.28 5.72
N MET A 10 9.61 -12.61 5.12
CA MET A 10 10.88 -12.73 5.85
C MET A 10 11.31 -11.39 6.43
N LYS A 11 11.21 -10.30 5.65
CA LYS A 11 11.48 -8.95 6.13
C LYS A 11 10.53 -8.50 7.24
N GLU A 12 9.28 -8.91 7.16
CA GLU A 12 8.29 -8.61 8.21
C GLU A 12 8.63 -9.33 9.52
N ILE A 13 9.08 -10.59 9.47
CA ILE A 13 9.55 -11.35 10.65
C ILE A 13 10.80 -10.69 11.28
N GLU A 14 11.66 -10.11 10.46
CA GLU A 14 12.84 -9.35 10.90
C GLU A 14 12.51 -7.93 11.42
N GLY A 15 11.24 -7.51 11.41
CA GLY A 15 10.81 -6.16 11.78
C GLY A 15 11.09 -5.09 10.72
N GLN A 16 11.48 -5.47 9.51
CA GLN A 16 11.84 -4.60 8.39
C GLN A 16 10.75 -4.53 7.31
N GLY A 17 9.55 -5.04 7.58
CA GLY A 17 8.46 -5.12 6.60
C GLY A 17 8.03 -3.76 6.04
N ALA A 18 7.90 -2.75 6.90
CA ALA A 18 7.54 -1.40 6.48
C ALA A 18 8.59 -0.76 5.56
N GLU A 19 9.88 -0.93 5.88
CA GLU A 19 10.97 -0.43 5.05
C GLU A 19 11.00 -1.13 3.69
N TYR A 20 10.81 -2.44 3.68
CA TYR A 20 10.73 -3.21 2.43
C TYR A 20 9.56 -2.75 1.55
N ARG A 21 8.37 -2.50 2.13
CA ARG A 21 7.21 -1.95 1.40
C ARG A 21 7.48 -0.55 0.86
N ARG A 22 8.12 0.32 1.66
CA ARG A 22 8.55 1.64 1.19
C ARG A 22 9.42 1.54 -0.06
N ASP A 23 10.39 0.64 -0.07
CA ASP A 23 11.30 0.45 -1.20
C ASP A 23 10.57 -0.11 -2.43
N VAL A 24 9.58 -0.98 -2.24
CA VAL A 24 8.69 -1.45 -3.30
C VAL A 24 7.88 -0.30 -3.92
N LEU A 25 7.27 0.54 -3.09
CA LEU A 25 6.51 1.71 -3.54
C LEU A 25 7.41 2.73 -4.24
N LYS A 26 8.64 2.92 -3.72
CA LYS A 26 9.65 3.78 -4.33
C LYS A 26 10.01 3.29 -5.73
N LYS A 27 10.28 2.00 -5.93
CA LYS A 27 10.54 1.42 -7.25
C LYS A 27 9.37 1.64 -8.21
N TYR A 28 8.13 1.47 -7.75
CA TYR A 28 6.96 1.72 -8.57
C TYR A 28 6.88 3.19 -8.99
N ARG A 29 7.03 4.13 -8.07
CA ARG A 29 7.05 5.57 -8.36
C ARG A 29 8.14 5.92 -9.37
N ASP A 30 9.36 5.42 -9.15
CA ASP A 30 10.53 5.81 -9.95
C ASP A 30 10.51 5.20 -11.37
N PHE A 31 9.94 4.01 -11.58
CA PHE A 31 10.08 3.27 -12.82
C PHE A 31 8.78 2.95 -13.56
N ALA A 32 7.64 2.96 -12.91
CA ALA A 32 6.39 2.50 -13.52
C ALA A 32 5.27 3.56 -13.54
N SER A 33 5.23 4.49 -12.59
CA SER A 33 4.07 5.35 -12.32
C SER A 33 3.70 6.35 -13.43
N SER A 34 4.54 6.58 -14.43
CA SER A 34 4.29 7.55 -15.49
C SER A 34 3.73 6.88 -16.77
N SER A 35 4.63 6.42 -17.65
CA SER A 35 4.28 5.89 -18.96
C SER A 35 4.52 4.39 -19.12
N ALA A 36 5.16 3.76 -18.13
CA ALA A 36 5.59 2.36 -18.19
C ALA A 36 4.69 1.42 -17.38
N ASP A 37 3.59 1.92 -16.80
CA ASP A 37 2.63 1.10 -16.07
C ASP A 37 1.69 0.34 -17.01
N PHE A 38 1.27 -0.84 -16.57
CA PHE A 38 0.36 -1.72 -17.30
C PHE A 38 -0.50 -2.54 -16.33
N PRO A 39 -1.68 -3.03 -16.77
CA PRO A 39 -2.52 -3.88 -15.95
C PRO A 39 -1.78 -5.14 -15.49
N LEU A 40 -1.81 -5.47 -14.21
CA LEU A 40 -1.08 -6.60 -13.65
C LEU A 40 -1.36 -7.93 -14.38
N ARG A 41 -2.60 -8.12 -14.85
CA ARG A 41 -2.96 -9.31 -15.67
C ARG A 41 -2.19 -9.43 -16.98
N ALA A 42 -1.61 -8.34 -17.48
CA ALA A 42 -0.79 -8.32 -18.70
C ALA A 42 0.68 -8.71 -18.43
N PHE A 43 1.09 -8.82 -17.16
CA PHE A 43 2.44 -9.24 -16.80
C PHE A 43 2.77 -10.63 -17.34
N ARG A 44 3.92 -10.78 -17.97
CA ARG A 44 4.41 -12.06 -18.52
C ARG A 44 5.75 -12.45 -17.91
N SER A 45 6.70 -11.53 -17.89
CA SER A 45 8.04 -11.76 -17.38
C SER A 45 8.72 -10.46 -16.98
N ARG A 46 9.74 -10.58 -16.13
CA ARG A 46 10.58 -9.44 -15.75
C ARG A 46 11.68 -9.24 -16.80
N HIS A 47 11.71 -8.06 -17.41
CA HIS A 47 12.75 -7.65 -18.36
C HIS A 47 13.18 -6.19 -18.19
N SER A 48 12.56 -5.46 -17.25
CA SER A 48 12.92 -4.08 -16.91
C SER A 48 12.56 -3.78 -15.45
N ALA A 49 13.04 -2.64 -14.92
CA ALA A 49 12.67 -2.16 -13.59
C ALA A 49 11.16 -1.87 -13.48
N ALA A 50 10.55 -1.35 -14.55
CA ALA A 50 9.10 -1.13 -14.60
C ALA A 50 8.31 -2.44 -14.51
N THR A 51 8.69 -3.46 -15.30
CA THR A 51 8.02 -4.77 -15.24
C THR A 51 8.23 -5.49 -13.91
N GLU A 52 9.37 -5.25 -13.24
CA GLU A 52 9.59 -5.72 -11.85
C GLU A 52 8.67 -4.98 -10.88
N ALA A 53 8.60 -3.65 -10.94
CA ALA A 53 7.79 -2.85 -10.04
C ALA A 53 6.29 -3.22 -10.11
N VAL A 54 5.76 -3.49 -11.30
CA VAL A 54 4.37 -3.94 -11.49
C VAL A 54 4.23 -5.43 -11.18
N GLY A 55 4.96 -6.29 -11.86
CA GLY A 55 4.76 -7.74 -11.79
C GLY A 55 5.08 -8.35 -10.42
N TYR A 56 6.07 -7.81 -9.72
CA TYR A 56 6.46 -8.27 -8.38
C TYR A 56 6.00 -7.29 -7.30
N GLY A 57 6.28 -5.99 -7.44
CA GLY A 57 6.00 -5.00 -6.42
C GLY A 57 4.51 -4.77 -6.20
N LYS A 58 3.75 -4.42 -7.24
CA LYS A 58 2.29 -4.24 -7.14
C LYS A 58 1.60 -5.54 -6.69
N THR A 59 2.07 -6.71 -7.17
CA THR A 59 1.53 -8.01 -6.74
C THR A 59 1.77 -8.24 -5.24
N LEU A 60 2.97 -7.97 -4.75
CA LEU A 60 3.31 -8.09 -3.33
C LEU A 60 2.41 -7.21 -2.48
N MET A 61 2.27 -5.93 -2.83
CA MET A 61 1.41 -4.98 -2.11
C MET A 61 -0.06 -5.41 -2.13
N GLY A 62 -0.55 -5.97 -3.24
CA GLY A 62 -1.92 -6.50 -3.29
C GLY A 62 -2.14 -7.64 -2.30
N PHE A 63 -1.22 -8.59 -2.17
CA PHE A 63 -1.32 -9.64 -1.15
C PHE A 63 -1.20 -9.09 0.27
N HIS A 64 -0.35 -8.08 0.49
CA HIS A 64 -0.27 -7.41 1.79
C HIS A 64 -1.59 -6.74 2.16
N MET A 65 -2.15 -5.92 1.26
CA MET A 65 -3.44 -5.25 1.47
C MET A 65 -4.57 -6.26 1.70
N LEU A 66 -4.59 -7.36 0.94
CA LEU A 66 -5.56 -8.43 1.10
C LEU A 66 -5.48 -9.08 2.49
N ARG A 67 -4.26 -9.34 2.98
CA ARG A 67 -4.04 -9.83 4.35
C ARG A 67 -4.54 -8.84 5.40
N GLN A 68 -4.26 -7.54 5.22
CA GLN A 68 -4.75 -6.49 6.13
C GLN A 68 -6.29 -6.40 6.16
N GLN A 69 -6.95 -6.67 5.03
CA GLN A 69 -8.41 -6.62 4.91
C GLN A 69 -9.10 -7.82 5.56
N MET A 70 -8.54 -9.03 5.38
CA MET A 70 -9.21 -10.25 5.82
C MET A 70 -8.67 -10.83 7.14
N GLY A 71 -7.53 -10.34 7.61
CA GLY A 71 -6.85 -10.82 8.82
C GLY A 71 -5.96 -12.03 8.57
N ASP A 72 -5.03 -12.25 9.50
CA ASP A 72 -3.96 -13.24 9.37
C ASP A 72 -4.46 -14.68 9.27
N ASP A 73 -5.46 -15.04 10.08
CA ASP A 73 -5.92 -16.43 10.13
C ASP A 73 -6.65 -16.84 8.85
N ALA A 74 -7.58 -16.01 8.38
CA ALA A 74 -8.29 -16.26 7.13
C ALA A 74 -7.31 -16.25 5.94
N PHE A 75 -6.36 -15.32 5.92
CA PHE A 75 -5.34 -15.25 4.89
C PHE A 75 -4.46 -16.51 4.84
N ARG A 76 -3.96 -17.00 5.99
CA ARG A 76 -3.17 -18.23 6.07
C ARG A 76 -3.94 -19.46 5.63
N GLN A 77 -5.21 -19.57 6.03
CA GLN A 77 -6.08 -20.68 5.63
C GLN A 77 -6.33 -20.66 4.12
N ALA A 78 -6.62 -19.48 3.54
CA ALA A 78 -6.79 -19.31 2.10
C ALA A 78 -5.53 -19.71 1.32
N LEU A 79 -4.35 -19.27 1.74
CA LEU A 79 -3.08 -19.63 1.12
C LEU A 79 -2.83 -21.14 1.19
N GLY A 80 -3.05 -21.77 2.34
CA GLY A 80 -2.87 -23.19 2.54
C GLY A 80 -3.81 -24.01 1.65
N PHE A 81 -5.07 -23.59 1.54
CA PHE A 81 -6.05 -24.22 0.65
C PHE A 81 -5.67 -24.02 -0.82
N PHE A 82 -5.31 -22.79 -1.21
CA PHE A 82 -4.87 -22.48 -2.57
C PHE A 82 -3.69 -23.34 -2.99
N TYR A 83 -2.65 -23.44 -2.15
CA TYR A 83 -1.48 -24.30 -2.42
C TYR A 83 -1.86 -25.77 -2.61
N LYS A 84 -2.70 -26.32 -1.72
CA LYS A 84 -3.14 -27.73 -1.82
C LYS A 84 -3.94 -28.00 -3.08
N THR A 85 -4.82 -27.05 -3.46
CA THR A 85 -5.73 -27.21 -4.60
C THR A 85 -5.00 -27.06 -5.94
N TYR A 86 -4.10 -26.09 -6.04
CA TYR A 86 -3.47 -25.73 -7.33
C TYR A 86 -2.01 -26.17 -7.47
N ARG A 87 -1.50 -26.96 -6.52
CA ARG A 87 -0.14 -27.48 -6.61
C ARG A 87 0.07 -28.27 -7.92
N GLY A 88 1.08 -27.86 -8.73
CA GLY A 88 1.37 -28.45 -10.03
C GLY A 88 0.40 -28.10 -11.14
N GLN A 89 -0.53 -27.19 -10.90
CA GLN A 89 -1.50 -26.69 -11.88
C GLN A 89 -1.26 -25.22 -12.20
N ARG A 90 -1.85 -24.75 -13.30
CA ARG A 90 -1.93 -23.32 -13.60
C ARG A 90 -3.11 -22.72 -12.85
N ALA A 91 -2.89 -21.61 -12.17
CA ALA A 91 -3.92 -20.83 -11.50
C ALA A 91 -3.91 -19.40 -12.00
N SER A 92 -5.09 -18.78 -12.06
CA SER A 92 -5.32 -17.41 -12.45
C SER A 92 -5.57 -16.51 -11.22
N PHE A 93 -5.65 -15.20 -11.42
CA PHE A 93 -6.11 -14.30 -10.36
C PHE A 93 -7.55 -14.54 -9.94
N SER A 94 -8.42 -15.02 -10.86
CA SER A 94 -9.78 -15.40 -10.52
C SER A 94 -9.83 -16.61 -9.57
N ASP A 95 -8.92 -17.56 -9.74
CA ASP A 95 -8.81 -18.70 -8.81
C ASP A 95 -8.34 -18.25 -7.43
N VAL A 96 -7.38 -17.31 -7.38
CA VAL A 96 -6.97 -16.68 -6.12
C VAL A 96 -8.16 -15.97 -5.48
N GLN A 97 -8.87 -15.11 -6.22
CA GLN A 97 -10.05 -14.39 -5.73
C GLN A 97 -11.06 -15.34 -5.10
N SER A 98 -11.49 -16.37 -5.84
CA SER A 98 -12.51 -17.33 -5.37
C SER A 98 -12.12 -18.03 -4.08
N VAL A 99 -10.83 -18.40 -3.94
CA VAL A 99 -10.32 -19.01 -2.71
C VAL A 99 -10.35 -18.00 -1.55
N PHE A 100 -9.90 -16.78 -1.78
CA PHE A 100 -9.81 -15.77 -0.71
C PHE A 100 -11.20 -15.28 -0.29
N GLU A 101 -12.17 -15.15 -1.20
CA GLU A 101 -13.57 -14.89 -0.89
C GLU A 101 -14.18 -15.99 -0.02
N LYS A 102 -13.90 -17.27 -0.32
CA LYS A 102 -14.37 -18.41 0.47
C LYS A 102 -13.92 -18.34 1.94
N PHE A 103 -12.68 -17.93 2.20
CA PHE A 103 -12.13 -17.91 3.55
C PHE A 103 -12.35 -16.60 4.29
N SER A 104 -12.51 -15.48 3.58
CA SER A 104 -12.83 -14.19 4.20
C SER A 104 -14.31 -13.99 4.44
N GLY A 105 -15.17 -14.66 3.67
CA GLY A 105 -16.62 -14.39 3.64
C GLY A 105 -16.96 -13.03 3.03
N GLN A 106 -16.02 -12.36 2.35
CA GLN A 106 -16.18 -11.04 1.77
C GLN A 106 -16.23 -11.14 0.24
N ASP A 107 -16.99 -10.24 -0.39
CA ASP A 107 -16.89 -10.01 -1.84
C ASP A 107 -15.60 -9.22 -2.12
N LEU A 108 -14.66 -9.83 -2.82
CA LEU A 108 -13.37 -9.25 -3.22
C LEU A 108 -13.32 -8.85 -4.70
N GLY A 109 -14.44 -8.92 -5.41
CA GLY A 109 -14.50 -8.64 -6.85
C GLY A 109 -13.96 -7.27 -7.20
N ARG A 110 -14.41 -6.21 -6.48
CA ARG A 110 -13.90 -4.84 -6.68
C ARG A 110 -12.40 -4.73 -6.40
N PHE A 111 -11.92 -5.34 -5.32
CA PHE A 111 -10.50 -5.33 -4.95
C PHE A 111 -9.64 -5.95 -6.07
N PHE A 112 -10.02 -7.14 -6.56
CA PHE A 112 -9.27 -7.82 -7.61
C PHE A 112 -9.35 -7.09 -8.95
N ASP A 113 -10.49 -6.48 -9.30
CA ASP A 113 -10.61 -5.66 -10.50
C ASP A 113 -9.66 -4.46 -10.45
N GLU A 114 -9.68 -3.70 -9.36
CA GLU A 114 -8.79 -2.55 -9.17
C GLU A 114 -7.33 -2.96 -9.16
N TRP A 115 -6.98 -4.05 -8.51
CA TRP A 115 -5.61 -4.53 -8.38
C TRP A 115 -5.05 -5.11 -9.69
N THR A 116 -5.83 -5.90 -10.43
CA THR A 116 -5.32 -6.67 -11.58
C THR A 116 -5.58 -6.00 -12.93
N ASN A 117 -6.66 -5.22 -13.06
CA ASN A 117 -7.10 -4.66 -14.33
C ASN A 117 -6.71 -3.20 -14.49
N ARG A 118 -6.58 -2.43 -13.40
CA ARG A 118 -6.27 -1.01 -13.48
C ARG A 118 -4.78 -0.74 -13.39
N THR A 119 -4.36 0.31 -14.09
CA THR A 119 -3.05 0.95 -13.93
C THR A 119 -3.13 2.04 -12.87
N GLY A 120 -1.97 2.57 -12.48
CA GLY A 120 -1.87 3.60 -11.47
C GLY A 120 -1.82 3.05 -10.04
N ALA A 121 -1.54 3.95 -9.13
CA ALA A 121 -1.60 3.75 -7.69
C ALA A 121 -2.26 4.97 -7.05
N ALA A 122 -2.71 4.84 -5.82
CA ALA A 122 -3.38 5.91 -5.10
C ALA A 122 -2.43 7.12 -4.90
N ASP A 123 -2.89 8.33 -5.22
CA ASP A 123 -2.22 9.58 -4.87
C ASP A 123 -2.78 10.07 -3.52
N LEU A 124 -2.22 9.50 -2.45
CA LEU A 124 -2.68 9.73 -1.09
C LEU A 124 -2.13 11.06 -0.54
N GLN A 125 -3.02 11.98 -0.21
CA GLN A 125 -2.64 13.28 0.35
C GLN A 125 -3.33 13.53 1.69
N LEU A 126 -2.55 14.01 2.66
CA LEU A 126 -3.03 14.54 3.92
C LEU A 126 -3.11 16.08 3.81
N ALA A 127 -4.26 16.64 4.05
CA ALA A 127 -4.50 18.09 3.94
C ALA A 127 -5.24 18.65 5.15
N SER A 128 -5.19 19.97 5.31
CA SER A 128 -6.01 20.75 6.27
C SER A 128 -5.90 20.27 7.72
N VAL A 129 -4.72 19.78 8.14
CA VAL A 129 -4.53 19.26 9.50
C VAL A 129 -4.63 20.41 10.52
N LYS A 130 -5.50 20.23 11.51
CA LYS A 130 -5.71 21.15 12.62
C LYS A 130 -5.73 20.39 13.93
N VAL A 131 -5.20 21.01 14.97
CA VAL A 131 -5.28 20.51 16.35
C VAL A 131 -6.05 21.53 17.18
N THR A 132 -7.09 21.07 17.85
CA THR A 132 -7.83 21.88 18.84
C THR A 132 -7.68 21.23 20.20
N GLN A 133 -7.63 22.05 21.24
CA GLN A 133 -7.60 21.57 22.63
C GLN A 133 -8.82 22.11 23.35
N GLN A 134 -9.53 21.21 24.02
CA GLN A 134 -10.61 21.57 24.93
C GLN A 134 -10.41 20.79 26.23
N ASP A 135 -10.30 21.51 27.32
CA ASP A 135 -9.94 20.98 28.64
C ASP A 135 -8.60 20.21 28.59
N LYS A 136 -8.64 18.90 28.82
CA LYS A 136 -7.46 18.01 28.80
C LYS A 136 -7.47 17.07 27.58
N ARG A 137 -8.32 17.34 26.58
CA ARG A 137 -8.42 16.53 25.35
C ARG A 137 -7.96 17.31 24.15
N TYR A 138 -7.36 16.62 23.23
CA TYR A 138 -6.95 17.18 21.93
C TYR A 138 -7.77 16.49 20.83
N THR A 139 -8.22 17.26 19.87
CA THR A 139 -8.86 16.75 18.67
C THR A 139 -7.98 17.09 17.48
N VAL A 140 -7.53 16.07 16.77
CA VAL A 140 -6.81 16.20 15.51
C VAL A 140 -7.79 15.99 14.39
N SER A 141 -8.00 16.99 13.56
CA SER A 141 -8.86 16.91 12.37
C SER A 141 -8.05 17.19 11.11
N GLY A 142 -8.53 16.66 9.98
CA GLY A 142 -7.90 16.87 8.69
C GLY A 142 -8.71 16.23 7.58
N GLU A 143 -8.14 16.21 6.38
CA GLU A 143 -8.74 15.64 5.19
C GLU A 143 -7.79 14.63 4.54
N ILE A 144 -8.34 13.51 4.11
CA ILE A 144 -7.66 12.54 3.25
C ILE A 144 -8.22 12.67 1.85
N ARG A 145 -7.34 12.91 0.89
CA ARG A 145 -7.68 12.97 -0.52
C ARG A 145 -7.28 11.65 -1.17
N GLN A 146 -8.21 10.80 -1.37
CA GLN A 146 -8.20 9.55 -2.13
C GLN A 146 -9.31 8.59 -1.64
N GLN A 147 -9.83 7.75 -2.53
CA GLN A 147 -10.88 6.76 -2.22
C GLN A 147 -10.27 5.42 -1.81
N LEU A 148 -9.81 5.29 -0.57
CA LEU A 148 -9.38 4.01 -0.01
C LEU A 148 -9.39 4.03 1.53
N GLU A 149 -9.27 2.86 2.13
CA GLU A 149 -9.11 2.73 3.56
C GLU A 149 -7.64 2.86 3.93
N VAL A 150 -7.31 3.85 4.75
CA VAL A 150 -5.93 4.14 5.15
C VAL A 150 -5.79 4.28 6.66
N PRO A 151 -4.69 3.82 7.27
CA PRO A 151 -4.36 4.10 8.64
C PRO A 151 -3.90 5.55 8.81
N VAL A 152 -4.52 6.29 9.72
CA VAL A 152 -4.06 7.59 10.21
C VAL A 152 -3.49 7.37 11.59
N VAL A 153 -2.27 7.81 11.80
CA VAL A 153 -1.54 7.67 13.07
C VAL A 153 -1.28 9.05 13.66
N VAL A 154 -1.74 9.24 14.88
CA VAL A 154 -1.41 10.42 15.70
C VAL A 154 -0.42 9.99 16.76
N ALA A 155 0.84 10.38 16.62
CA ALA A 155 1.87 10.11 17.61
C ALA A 155 1.73 11.11 18.76
N THR A 156 1.75 10.61 20.00
CA THR A 156 1.71 11.39 21.24
C THR A 156 2.79 10.93 22.20
N ALA A 157 3.08 11.68 23.25
CA ALA A 157 3.99 11.27 24.31
C ALA A 157 3.52 10.01 25.06
N ALA A 158 2.22 9.73 25.08
CA ALA A 158 1.63 8.54 25.70
C ALA A 158 1.60 7.32 24.76
N GLY A 159 2.06 7.47 23.52
CA GLY A 159 2.04 6.45 22.47
C GLY A 159 1.18 6.86 21.26
N PRO A 160 1.21 6.06 20.20
CA PRO A 160 0.44 6.34 18.98
C PRO A 160 -1.03 5.97 19.14
N VAL A 161 -1.91 6.83 18.60
CA VAL A 161 -3.33 6.54 18.37
C VAL A 161 -3.51 6.23 16.89
N ILE A 162 -4.01 5.04 16.58
CA ILE A 162 -4.16 4.56 15.19
C ILE A 162 -5.65 4.44 14.87
N THR A 163 -6.07 5.05 13.79
CA THR A 163 -7.45 4.99 13.31
C THR A 163 -7.46 4.66 11.82
N LYS A 164 -8.26 3.68 11.39
CA LYS A 164 -8.49 3.43 9.96
C LYS A 164 -9.58 4.36 9.46
N VAL A 165 -9.24 5.20 8.50
CA VAL A 165 -10.18 6.11 7.83
C VAL A 165 -10.55 5.49 6.50
N ARG A 166 -11.84 5.18 6.33
CA ARG A 166 -12.37 4.67 5.07
C ARG A 166 -12.89 5.84 4.25
N SER A 167 -12.16 6.18 3.22
CA SER A 167 -12.54 7.21 2.28
C SER A 167 -13.36 6.61 1.12
N ARG A 168 -14.57 7.11 0.92
CA ARG A 168 -15.44 6.76 -0.22
C ARG A 168 -15.54 7.90 -1.23
N ASP A 169 -15.25 9.10 -0.78
CA ASP A 169 -15.28 10.34 -1.56
C ASP A 169 -13.87 10.80 -1.92
N PRO A 170 -13.68 11.62 -2.94
CA PRO A 170 -12.37 12.17 -3.31
C PRO A 170 -11.68 12.93 -2.17
N VAL A 171 -12.48 13.49 -1.24
CA VAL A 171 -12.00 14.16 -0.02
C VAL A 171 -12.83 13.67 1.15
N THR A 172 -12.19 13.06 2.13
CA THR A 172 -12.83 12.53 3.34
C THR A 172 -12.27 13.21 4.58
N PRO A 173 -13.09 13.92 5.35
CA PRO A 173 -12.66 14.48 6.64
C PRO A 173 -12.47 13.36 7.67
N PHE A 174 -11.52 13.56 8.58
CA PHE A 174 -11.34 12.74 9.78
C PHE A 174 -11.22 13.59 11.04
N SER A 175 -11.53 12.96 12.17
CA SER A 175 -11.37 13.54 13.49
C SER A 175 -10.93 12.47 14.47
N ILE A 176 -9.82 12.69 15.18
CA ILE A 176 -9.23 11.74 16.11
C ILE A 176 -9.00 12.43 17.45
N GLU A 177 -9.55 11.87 18.52
CA GLU A 177 -9.33 12.39 19.87
C GLU A 177 -8.12 11.74 20.53
N THR A 178 -7.34 12.53 21.25
CA THR A 178 -6.22 12.07 22.05
C THR A 178 -6.24 12.71 23.43
N THR A 179 -5.74 12.00 24.45
CA THR A 179 -5.61 12.52 25.82
C THR A 179 -4.24 13.13 26.10
N SER A 180 -3.29 12.96 25.20
CA SER A 180 -1.94 13.54 25.25
C SER A 180 -1.73 14.42 24.03
N ALA A 181 -0.91 15.47 24.17
CA ALA A 181 -0.64 16.40 23.08
C ALA A 181 -0.12 15.69 21.83
N PRO A 182 -0.74 15.88 20.66
CA PRO A 182 -0.28 15.31 19.41
C PRO A 182 1.05 15.94 18.99
N GLN A 183 1.99 15.13 18.58
CA GLN A 183 3.32 15.52 18.11
C GLN A 183 3.45 15.41 16.60
N VAL A 184 2.94 14.31 16.02
CA VAL A 184 2.98 14.04 14.59
C VAL A 184 1.67 13.43 14.15
N VAL A 185 1.20 13.82 12.97
CA VAL A 185 0.10 13.16 12.26
C VAL A 185 0.66 12.59 10.97
N ALA A 186 0.50 11.30 10.78
CA ALA A 186 0.96 10.59 9.60
C ALA A 186 -0.15 9.73 8.99
N VAL A 187 -0.15 9.63 7.68
CA VAL A 187 -1.04 8.74 6.95
C VAL A 187 -0.21 7.61 6.37
N ASP A 188 -0.62 6.36 6.64
CA ASP A 188 0.04 5.15 6.16
C ASP A 188 1.57 5.12 6.45
N PRO A 189 2.00 5.37 7.70
CA PRO A 189 3.44 5.42 8.00
C PRO A 189 4.13 4.05 7.92
N ALA A 190 3.38 2.97 7.91
CA ALA A 190 3.88 1.61 7.73
C ALA A 190 3.89 1.15 6.27
N PHE A 191 3.50 2.01 5.33
CA PHE A 191 3.45 1.71 3.90
C PHE A 191 2.59 0.47 3.59
N ASP A 192 1.42 0.38 4.22
CA ASP A 192 0.51 -0.75 4.07
C ASP A 192 -0.35 -0.67 2.81
N VAL A 193 -0.41 0.51 2.18
CA VAL A 193 -1.27 0.80 1.03
C VAL A 193 -0.43 0.97 -0.25
N PHE A 194 -0.90 0.38 -1.36
CA PHE A 194 -0.28 0.59 -2.67
C PHE A 194 -0.62 2.00 -3.19
N ARG A 195 0.34 2.91 -3.10
CA ARG A 195 0.20 4.33 -3.42
C ARG A 195 1.46 4.93 -4.02
N ILE A 196 1.32 6.10 -4.61
CA ILE A 196 2.46 6.93 -5.00
C ILE A 196 3.07 7.54 -3.73
N LEU A 197 4.37 7.39 -3.55
CA LEU A 197 5.09 8.06 -2.46
C LEU A 197 5.28 9.54 -2.79
N ASP A 198 5.00 10.40 -1.82
CA ASP A 198 5.42 11.81 -1.90
C ASP A 198 6.96 11.88 -1.96
N PRO A 199 7.55 12.76 -2.78
CA PRO A 199 9.00 12.91 -2.84
C PRO A 199 9.68 13.16 -1.48
N ARG A 200 8.96 13.74 -0.53
CA ARG A 200 9.47 14.00 0.83
C ARG A 200 9.57 12.74 1.72
N GLU A 201 8.92 11.65 1.35
CA GLU A 201 8.94 10.38 2.10
C GLU A 201 10.21 9.55 1.85
N THR A 202 10.98 9.91 0.82
CA THR A 202 12.22 9.19 0.48
C THR A 202 13.31 10.17 0.07
N ALA A 203 14.56 9.85 0.42
CA ALA A 203 15.68 10.62 -0.08
C ALA A 203 15.75 10.55 -1.62
N PRO A 204 16.21 11.63 -2.30
CA PRO A 204 16.48 11.60 -3.73
C PRO A 204 17.42 10.45 -4.09
N SER A 205 17.18 9.82 -5.23
CA SER A 205 17.99 8.68 -5.67
C SER A 205 18.17 8.69 -7.19
N ILE A 206 19.25 8.08 -7.62
CA ILE A 206 19.57 7.93 -9.05
C ILE A 206 18.48 7.14 -9.82
N GLY A 207 17.70 6.31 -9.13
CA GLY A 207 16.56 5.59 -9.71
C GLY A 207 15.53 6.54 -10.33
N GLN A 208 15.33 7.72 -9.75
CA GLN A 208 14.43 8.74 -10.31
C GLN A 208 14.91 9.24 -11.67
N ILE A 209 16.23 9.38 -11.85
CA ILE A 209 16.82 9.78 -13.15
C ILE A 209 16.65 8.66 -14.16
N PHE A 210 16.92 7.42 -13.80
CA PHE A 210 16.79 6.27 -14.73
C PHE A 210 15.36 5.95 -15.13
N GLY A 211 14.38 6.32 -14.30
CA GLY A 211 12.95 6.13 -14.58
C GLY A 211 12.28 7.34 -15.26
N ALA A 212 12.97 8.47 -15.33
CA ALA A 212 12.42 9.68 -15.93
C ALA A 212 12.40 9.56 -17.47
N SER A 213 11.30 10.05 -18.09
CA SER A 213 11.20 10.16 -19.56
C SER A 213 12.12 11.24 -20.13
N GLU A 214 12.37 12.28 -19.33
CA GLU A 214 13.23 13.41 -19.68
C GLU A 214 14.07 13.83 -18.48
N VAL A 215 15.32 14.17 -18.70
CA VAL A 215 16.27 14.62 -17.68
C VAL A 215 16.97 15.88 -18.13
N LEU A 216 16.90 16.94 -17.34
CA LEU A 216 17.70 18.14 -17.52
C LEU A 216 18.92 18.07 -16.58
N ALA A 217 20.10 18.01 -17.17
CA ALA A 217 21.36 18.14 -16.43
C ALA A 217 21.85 19.60 -16.48
N VAL A 218 21.94 20.22 -15.31
CA VAL A 218 22.57 21.54 -15.15
C VAL A 218 23.99 21.32 -14.68
N LEU A 219 24.96 21.65 -15.56
CA LEU A 219 26.37 21.59 -15.25
C LEU A 219 26.84 22.93 -14.68
N PRO A 220 27.83 22.93 -13.75
CA PRO A 220 28.38 24.16 -13.17
C PRO A 220 29.12 25.03 -14.18
#